data_2b224d182158211830d6f973733c8812
#
_entry.id   2b224d182158211830d6f973733c8812
#
_cell.length_a   1.000
_cell.length_b   1.000
_cell.length_c   1.000
_cell.angle_alpha   90.00
_cell.angle_beta   90.00
_cell.angle_gamma   90.00
#
_symmetry.space_group_name_H-M   'P 1'
#
loop_
_entity.id
_entity.type
_entity.pdbx_description
1 polymer ?
#
loop_
_entity_poly.entity_id
_entity_poly.type
_entity_poly.pdbx_seq_one_letter_code
_entity_poly.pdbx_strand_id
1 'polypeptide(L)'
;MKRNPLGSRHRAALVAAVTLLTAAVLSACGSGGGDDAAGEKTDSGGAITVWVDPPRVPAANAFKKAYPDIDIKINQIDGTVGGKSLQQQFAQFNEAGQGWPDAIFFPSNDDIAWASGAQIDYTLDLSDHLPDVLDGYEGSINSACEIDGQVRCLRNDAAPDVFWYNKAFFDANGYEAPTTWEEYGDLAIQIAKEHPGKISGFTGDAYAPDRYLWGSGCPTNDRQSETVVHIDTADAKCTRAVDLIGTMLEGKALSTVGIFDPDAAKVGKDLVMSPGAAWWGDYLFNQTWKIPAGEMTAVEPLAWDGESEPSTGNEGGGLWGVSNHITGKQLENTLKFAEFVATDPKWQVELSTGLPAYGPVQDAWAEKQAKANYFADNEATFEAMKKANDYVVDGHAYMLYNTGAVWTETMAAALASGGDVDQAWTSFGDELVSQAKAMGYTVE
;
A
#
# COMPACT_ATOMS: atom_id res chain seq x y z
N MET A 1 -28.35 -15.68 -57.97
CA MET A 1 -29.77 -15.74 -58.45
C MET A 1 -30.67 -15.43 -57.27
N LYS A 2 -31.55 -14.39 -57.45
CA LYS A 2 -32.78 -14.04 -56.72
C LYS A 2 -32.61 -13.66 -55.22
N ARG A 3 -32.54 -12.40 -54.80
CA ARG A 3 -33.55 -11.31 -54.67
C ARG A 3 -34.70 -11.63 -53.74
N ASN A 4 -34.67 -10.94 -52.57
CA ASN A 4 -35.67 -10.13 -51.84
C ASN A 4 -37.18 -10.40 -52.11
N PRO A 5 -38.15 -9.93 -51.27
CA PRO A 5 -38.17 -8.77 -50.38
C PRO A 5 -39.09 -8.79 -49.14
N LEU A 6 -38.92 -7.80 -48.23
CA LEU A 6 -39.89 -6.86 -47.60
C LEU A 6 -41.22 -7.32 -46.93
N GLY A 7 -41.49 -6.80 -45.76
CA GLY A 7 -42.80 -6.53 -45.15
C GLY A 7 -42.64 -6.18 -43.67
N SER A 8 -42.68 -5.05 -43.27
CA SER A 8 -43.45 -3.85 -42.95
C SER A 8 -44.40 -4.01 -41.75
N ARG A 9 -44.18 -3.17 -40.76
CA ARG A 9 -45.12 -2.44 -39.87
C ARG A 9 -46.03 -3.24 -38.93
N HIS A 10 -45.90 -2.96 -37.59
CA HIS A 10 -47.00 -2.27 -36.86
C HIS A 10 -46.50 -1.66 -35.56
N ARG A 11 -46.82 -0.37 -35.40
CA ARG A 11 -46.77 0.41 -34.17
C ARG A 11 -47.93 0.02 -33.29
N ALA A 12 -47.72 -0.15 -32.00
CA ALA A 12 -48.74 0.01 -31.00
C ALA A 12 -48.15 0.78 -29.79
N ALA A 13 -48.65 1.95 -29.61
CA ALA A 13 -48.44 2.78 -28.41
C ALA A 13 -49.36 2.24 -27.29
N LEU A 14 -48.84 2.13 -26.09
CA LEU A 14 -49.69 2.01 -24.89
C LEU A 14 -49.18 3.04 -23.85
N VAL A 15 -50.08 3.99 -23.63
CA VAL A 15 -50.04 4.98 -22.55
C VAL A 15 -50.54 4.27 -21.29
N ALA A 16 -49.85 4.43 -20.17
CA ALA A 16 -50.43 4.12 -18.87
C ALA A 16 -49.83 5.04 -17.79
N ALA A 17 -50.62 5.93 -17.40
CA ALA A 17 -50.99 6.48 -16.09
C ALA A 17 -49.88 6.57 -15.00
N VAL A 18 -49.49 7.82 -14.77
CA VAL A 18 -48.82 8.29 -13.55
C VAL A 18 -49.88 8.49 -12.46
N THR A 19 -49.75 7.77 -11.35
CA THR A 19 -50.47 8.06 -10.12
C THR A 19 -49.56 8.80 -9.15
N LEU A 20 -49.78 10.08 -8.99
CA LEU A 20 -49.19 10.91 -7.92
C LEU A 20 -49.81 10.53 -6.56
N LEU A 21 -48.95 10.13 -5.62
CA LEU A 21 -49.29 10.19 -4.19
C LEU A 21 -48.47 11.33 -3.58
N THR A 22 -49.16 12.43 -3.30
CA THR A 22 -48.70 13.54 -2.47
C THR A 22 -48.86 13.16 -1.02
N ALA A 23 -47.74 13.02 -0.29
CA ALA A 23 -47.77 13.07 1.18
C ALA A 23 -47.14 14.38 1.64
N ALA A 24 -47.96 15.17 2.30
CA ALA A 24 -47.58 16.43 2.92
C ALA A 24 -46.76 16.16 4.19
N VAL A 25 -45.59 16.76 4.31
CA VAL A 25 -44.84 16.85 5.57
C VAL A 25 -44.76 18.31 5.97
N LEU A 26 -45.25 18.58 7.16
CA LEU A 26 -45.30 19.89 7.82
C LEU A 26 -43.86 20.37 8.13
N SER A 27 -43.61 21.58 7.70
CA SER A 27 -42.49 22.41 8.11
C SER A 27 -42.60 22.80 9.60
N ALA A 28 -41.56 22.54 10.35
CA ALA A 28 -41.26 23.25 11.60
C ALA A 28 -39.99 24.07 11.37
N CYS A 29 -40.13 25.37 11.26
CA CYS A 29 -39.05 26.33 11.34
C CYS A 29 -38.53 26.41 12.77
N GLY A 30 -37.24 26.08 12.96
CA GLY A 30 -36.49 26.45 14.16
C GLY A 30 -35.19 27.12 13.69
N SER A 31 -35.12 28.41 13.93
CA SER A 31 -33.94 29.25 13.72
C SER A 31 -32.90 29.00 14.79
N GLY A 32 -31.64 28.81 14.40
CA GLY A 32 -30.52 28.88 15.34
C GLY A 32 -29.23 28.30 14.77
N GLY A 33 -28.23 29.16 14.51
CA GLY A 33 -26.81 28.85 14.63
C GLY A 33 -26.19 27.95 13.58
N GLY A 34 -25.26 28.47 12.79
CA GLY A 34 -24.35 27.66 12.01
C GLY A 34 -23.50 26.77 12.93
N ASP A 35 -23.49 25.48 12.60
CA ASP A 35 -22.50 24.54 12.99
C ASP A 35 -22.34 23.57 11.82
N ASP A 36 -21.09 23.20 11.57
CA ASP A 36 -20.61 22.37 10.49
C ASP A 36 -21.48 21.13 10.29
N ALA A 37 -21.85 20.84 9.05
CA ALA A 37 -22.60 19.66 8.68
C ALA A 37 -21.69 18.39 8.72
N ALA A 38 -21.24 18.01 9.90
CA ALA A 38 -20.82 16.66 10.16
C ALA A 38 -22.06 15.76 10.07
N GLY A 39 -22.07 14.80 9.14
CA GLY A 39 -23.17 13.85 8.97
C GLY A 39 -23.50 13.16 10.29
N GLU A 40 -24.80 12.90 10.52
CA GLU A 40 -25.26 12.25 11.75
C GLU A 40 -24.64 10.85 11.87
N LYS A 41 -23.91 10.59 12.99
CA LYS A 41 -23.27 9.28 13.22
C LYS A 41 -24.33 8.20 13.39
N THR A 42 -24.07 7.03 12.79
CA THR A 42 -25.00 5.90 12.80
C THR A 42 -24.68 4.90 13.92
N ASP A 43 -25.71 4.20 14.41
CA ASP A 43 -25.58 3.01 15.25
C ASP A 43 -26.54 1.93 14.73
N SER A 44 -26.01 0.85 14.17
CA SER A 44 -26.74 -0.30 13.66
C SER A 44 -27.21 -1.28 14.76
N GLY A 45 -26.99 -0.92 16.03
CA GLY A 45 -27.23 -1.85 17.14
C GLY A 45 -26.17 -2.95 17.28
N GLY A 46 -25.01 -2.74 16.64
CA GLY A 46 -23.84 -3.61 16.80
C GLY A 46 -23.46 -4.48 15.60
N ALA A 47 -24.27 -4.49 14.52
CA ALA A 47 -23.83 -5.09 13.25
C ALA A 47 -22.73 -4.22 12.62
N ILE A 48 -21.71 -4.86 12.01
CA ILE A 48 -20.60 -4.15 11.38
C ILE A 48 -20.39 -4.58 9.93
N THR A 49 -19.95 -3.65 9.09
CA THR A 49 -19.56 -3.89 7.70
C THR A 49 -18.09 -3.59 7.53
N VAL A 50 -17.30 -4.60 7.13
CA VAL A 50 -15.86 -4.44 6.90
C VAL A 50 -15.50 -4.66 5.45
N TRP A 51 -14.59 -3.83 4.95
CA TRP A 51 -14.08 -3.91 3.58
C TRP A 51 -12.64 -4.37 3.58
N VAL A 52 -12.35 -5.43 2.86
CA VAL A 52 -11.03 -6.05 2.82
C VAL A 52 -10.68 -6.48 1.41
N ASP A 53 -9.39 -6.47 1.09
CA ASP A 53 -8.86 -7.10 -0.12
C ASP A 53 -8.82 -8.64 0.01
N PRO A 54 -8.62 -9.39 -1.08
CA PRO A 54 -8.60 -10.86 -1.04
C PRO A 54 -7.66 -11.46 0.00
N PRO A 55 -6.41 -10.99 0.20
CA PRO A 55 -5.50 -11.53 1.22
C PRO A 55 -5.97 -11.33 2.67
N ARG A 56 -6.84 -10.36 2.94
CA ARG A 56 -7.33 -10.03 4.30
C ARG A 56 -8.72 -10.62 4.60
N VAL A 57 -9.37 -11.28 3.64
CA VAL A 57 -10.59 -12.05 3.90
C VAL A 57 -10.42 -13.10 5.01
N PRO A 58 -9.27 -13.82 5.14
CA PRO A 58 -9.02 -14.72 6.26
C PRO A 58 -9.04 -14.04 7.63
N ALA A 59 -8.55 -12.79 7.76
CA ALA A 59 -8.60 -12.03 9.01
C ALA A 59 -10.05 -11.78 9.46
N ALA A 60 -10.88 -11.26 8.56
CA ALA A 60 -12.29 -11.00 8.85
C ALA A 60 -13.08 -12.28 9.17
N ASN A 61 -12.78 -13.39 8.50
CA ASN A 61 -13.37 -14.70 8.81
C ASN A 61 -12.90 -15.26 10.16
N ALA A 62 -11.65 -15.04 10.54
CA ALA A 62 -11.14 -15.43 11.85
C ALA A 62 -11.85 -14.66 12.98
N PHE A 63 -12.03 -13.34 12.81
CA PHE A 63 -12.82 -12.52 13.71
C PHE A 63 -14.26 -13.03 13.83
N LYS A 64 -14.96 -13.25 12.72
CA LYS A 64 -16.31 -13.80 12.70
C LYS A 64 -16.44 -15.12 13.48
N LYS A 65 -15.41 -15.95 13.41
CA LYS A 65 -15.37 -17.22 14.15
C LYS A 65 -15.10 -17.02 15.65
N ALA A 66 -14.25 -16.06 16.00
CA ALA A 66 -13.92 -15.74 17.39
C ALA A 66 -15.09 -15.05 18.11
N TYR A 67 -15.87 -14.23 17.40
CA TYR A 67 -16.99 -13.45 17.94
C TYR A 67 -18.29 -13.74 17.20
N PRO A 68 -18.89 -14.93 17.38
CA PRO A 68 -20.08 -15.38 16.62
C PRO A 68 -21.35 -14.55 16.93
N ASP A 69 -21.36 -13.82 18.04
CA ASP A 69 -22.48 -12.96 18.43
C ASP A 69 -22.45 -11.58 17.77
N ILE A 70 -21.36 -11.24 17.08
CA ILE A 70 -21.24 -10.00 16.30
C ILE A 70 -21.64 -10.30 14.84
N ASP A 71 -22.70 -9.64 14.36
CA ASP A 71 -23.07 -9.73 12.94
C ASP A 71 -22.07 -8.91 12.11
N ILE A 72 -21.27 -9.59 11.31
CA ILE A 72 -20.24 -9.00 10.45
C ILE A 72 -20.53 -9.29 8.97
N LYS A 73 -20.68 -8.23 8.18
CA LYS A 73 -20.73 -8.27 6.73
C LYS A 73 -19.34 -7.97 6.16
N ILE A 74 -18.81 -8.90 5.38
CA ILE A 74 -17.49 -8.78 4.75
C ILE A 74 -17.70 -8.46 3.27
N ASN A 75 -17.22 -7.29 2.85
CA ASN A 75 -17.19 -6.90 1.44
C ASN A 75 -15.74 -6.97 0.96
N GLN A 76 -15.55 -7.64 -0.16
CA GLN A 76 -14.24 -7.71 -0.80
C GLN A 76 -14.09 -6.55 -1.78
N ILE A 77 -12.97 -5.84 -1.67
CA ILE A 77 -12.58 -4.75 -2.55
C ILE A 77 -11.38 -5.15 -3.40
N ASP A 78 -11.15 -4.38 -4.47
CA ASP A 78 -9.89 -4.43 -5.19
C ASP A 78 -8.79 -3.78 -4.32
N GLY A 79 -7.74 -4.52 -4.02
CA GLY A 79 -6.60 -4.06 -3.22
C GLY A 79 -5.57 -3.25 -4.02
N THR A 80 -5.96 -2.70 -5.17
CA THR A 80 -5.05 -1.89 -6.00
C THR A 80 -4.69 -0.58 -5.30
N VAL A 81 -3.40 -0.35 -5.12
CA VAL A 81 -2.85 0.89 -4.55
C VAL A 81 -3.28 2.10 -5.39
N GLY A 82 -3.71 3.18 -4.72
CA GLY A 82 -4.19 4.39 -5.40
C GLY A 82 -5.49 4.19 -6.17
N GLY A 83 -6.30 3.21 -5.78
CA GLY A 83 -7.48 2.77 -6.51
C GLY A 83 -8.52 3.88 -6.72
N LYS A 84 -8.57 4.43 -7.93
CA LYS A 84 -9.57 5.44 -8.32
C LYS A 84 -11.01 4.99 -8.03
N SER A 85 -11.28 3.68 -8.03
CA SER A 85 -12.60 3.13 -7.70
C SER A 85 -12.94 3.32 -6.22
N LEU A 86 -11.99 3.16 -5.30
CA LEU A 86 -12.18 3.40 -3.86
C LEU A 86 -12.45 4.88 -3.60
N GLN A 87 -11.62 5.75 -4.16
CA GLN A 87 -11.78 7.21 -4.04
C GLN A 87 -13.13 7.69 -4.58
N GLN A 88 -13.57 7.15 -5.71
CA GLN A 88 -14.90 7.49 -6.27
C GLN A 88 -16.05 7.02 -5.38
N GLN A 89 -15.95 5.84 -4.76
CA GLN A 89 -16.98 5.34 -3.82
C GLN A 89 -17.03 6.22 -2.57
N PHE A 90 -15.90 6.61 -2.01
CA PHE A 90 -15.84 7.49 -0.85
C PHE A 90 -16.41 8.88 -1.15
N ALA A 91 -16.14 9.44 -2.32
CA ALA A 91 -16.74 10.68 -2.76
C ALA A 91 -18.27 10.58 -2.86
N GLN A 92 -18.80 9.43 -3.34
CA GLN A 92 -20.26 9.17 -3.36
C GLN A 92 -20.85 9.04 -1.95
N PHE A 93 -20.14 8.42 -1.01
CA PHE A 93 -20.59 8.33 0.39
C PHE A 93 -20.62 9.71 1.04
N ASN A 94 -19.62 10.56 0.78
CA ASN A 94 -19.61 11.96 1.23
C ASN A 94 -20.81 12.73 0.70
N GLU A 95 -21.12 12.59 -0.59
CA GLU A 95 -22.28 13.25 -1.20
C GLU A 95 -23.62 12.73 -0.61
N ALA A 96 -23.68 11.41 -0.36
CA ALA A 96 -24.88 10.76 0.17
C ALA A 96 -25.02 10.90 1.70
N GLY A 97 -23.96 11.24 2.42
CA GLY A 97 -23.90 11.25 3.88
C GLY A 97 -24.08 9.87 4.54
N GLN A 98 -23.88 8.78 3.78
CA GLN A 98 -24.07 7.41 4.24
C GLN A 98 -23.40 6.39 3.31
N GLY A 99 -23.29 5.15 3.79
CA GLY A 99 -22.79 4.01 2.99
C GLY A 99 -21.35 3.64 3.28
N TRP A 100 -20.70 4.33 4.20
CA TRP A 100 -19.34 4.06 4.63
C TRP A 100 -19.20 2.65 5.20
N PRO A 101 -18.06 1.95 4.94
CA PRO A 101 -17.71 0.78 5.74
C PRO A 101 -17.40 1.19 7.18
N ASP A 102 -17.63 0.31 8.13
CA ASP A 102 -17.29 0.56 9.54
C ASP A 102 -15.78 0.43 9.78
N ALA A 103 -15.16 -0.54 9.11
CA ALA A 103 -13.71 -0.66 9.02
C ALA A 103 -13.30 -1.02 7.59
N ILE A 104 -12.11 -0.60 7.20
CA ILE A 104 -11.53 -0.90 5.89
C ILE A 104 -10.03 -1.16 6.00
N PHE A 105 -9.54 -2.07 5.17
CA PHE A 105 -8.11 -2.26 4.92
C PHE A 105 -7.66 -1.40 3.76
N PHE A 106 -6.72 -0.49 4.02
CA PHE A 106 -6.06 0.34 3.01
C PHE A 106 -4.73 -0.31 2.61
N PRO A 107 -4.46 -0.51 1.32
CA PRO A 107 -3.22 -1.15 0.86
C PRO A 107 -2.01 -0.22 0.90
N SER A 108 -2.20 1.09 0.92
CA SER A 108 -1.17 2.11 0.82
C SER A 108 -1.30 3.16 1.91
N ASN A 109 -0.16 3.71 2.32
CA ASN A 109 -0.07 4.79 3.29
C ASN A 109 -0.74 6.08 2.76
N ASP A 110 -0.59 6.39 1.48
CA ASP A 110 -1.24 7.56 0.87
C ASP A 110 -2.77 7.43 0.84
N ASP A 111 -3.30 6.19 0.69
CA ASP A 111 -4.75 5.96 0.70
C ASP A 111 -5.38 6.29 2.06
N ILE A 112 -4.70 5.94 3.18
CA ILE A 112 -5.19 6.28 4.52
C ILE A 112 -5.04 7.79 4.81
N ALA A 113 -3.94 8.41 4.37
CA ALA A 113 -3.75 9.85 4.50
C ALA A 113 -4.85 10.62 3.77
N TRP A 114 -5.16 10.21 2.54
CA TRP A 114 -6.26 10.76 1.77
C TRP A 114 -7.61 10.58 2.46
N ALA A 115 -7.91 9.38 2.98
CA ALA A 115 -9.18 9.08 3.67
C ALA A 115 -9.33 9.83 5.00
N SER A 116 -8.22 10.23 5.61
CA SER A 116 -8.17 11.02 6.86
C SER A 116 -8.26 12.52 6.62
N GLY A 117 -8.00 12.98 5.39
CA GLY A 117 -8.03 14.40 5.04
C GLY A 117 -9.41 15.01 5.24
N ALA A 118 -9.46 16.31 5.56
CA ALA A 118 -10.68 17.05 5.93
C ALA A 118 -11.82 16.99 4.87
N GLN A 119 -11.48 16.71 3.61
CA GLN A 119 -12.49 16.57 2.53
C GLN A 119 -13.26 15.24 2.61
N ILE A 120 -12.64 14.19 3.16
CA ILE A 120 -13.21 12.85 3.27
C ILE A 120 -13.63 12.54 4.70
N ASP A 121 -12.80 12.90 5.68
CA ASP A 121 -13.03 12.78 7.12
C ASP A 121 -13.58 11.40 7.54
N TYR A 122 -13.02 10.35 6.92
CA TYR A 122 -13.53 9.00 7.17
C TYR A 122 -12.98 8.38 8.44
N THR A 123 -11.70 8.60 8.77
CA THR A 123 -11.02 7.84 9.82
C THR A 123 -11.25 8.43 11.20
N LEU A 124 -11.56 7.54 12.16
CA LEU A 124 -11.63 7.86 13.59
C LEU A 124 -10.22 8.07 14.16
N ASP A 125 -10.04 9.03 15.07
CA ASP A 125 -8.86 9.09 15.93
C ASP A 125 -8.92 7.94 16.97
N LEU A 126 -7.94 7.05 16.92
CA LEU A 126 -7.86 5.86 17.77
C LEU A 126 -7.09 6.10 19.07
N SER A 127 -6.49 7.27 19.27
CA SER A 127 -5.60 7.57 20.42
C SER A 127 -6.22 7.27 21.76
N ASP A 128 -7.48 7.68 21.97
CA ASP A 128 -8.22 7.45 23.21
C ASP A 128 -9.03 6.13 23.22
N HIS A 129 -9.16 5.49 22.07
CA HIS A 129 -9.99 4.28 21.95
C HIS A 129 -9.23 2.98 22.15
N LEU A 130 -7.96 2.91 21.73
CA LEU A 130 -7.14 1.70 21.73
C LEU A 130 -5.72 1.94 22.30
N PRO A 131 -5.54 2.65 23.43
CA PRO A 131 -4.21 2.98 23.94
C PRO A 131 -3.34 1.75 24.19
N ASP A 132 -3.90 0.68 24.77
CA ASP A 132 -3.15 -0.56 25.06
C ASP A 132 -2.67 -1.27 23.77
N VAL A 133 -3.38 -1.12 22.65
CA VAL A 133 -2.96 -1.64 21.35
C VAL A 133 -1.84 -0.77 20.79
N LEU A 134 -1.98 0.55 20.89
CA LEU A 134 -0.99 1.51 20.38
C LEU A 134 0.36 1.36 21.10
N ASP A 135 0.37 1.06 22.39
CA ASP A 135 1.59 0.79 23.18
C ASP A 135 2.37 -0.46 22.67
N GLY A 136 1.74 -1.32 21.88
CA GLY A 136 2.38 -2.49 21.30
C GLY A 136 3.09 -2.25 19.96
N TYR A 137 3.02 -1.04 19.39
CA TYR A 137 3.78 -0.65 18.21
C TYR A 137 5.09 0.02 18.62
N GLU A 138 6.21 -0.56 18.23
CA GLU A 138 7.54 -0.08 18.61
C GLU A 138 8.09 0.91 17.59
N GLY A 139 8.78 1.94 18.09
CA GLY A 139 9.46 2.94 17.25
C GLY A 139 8.51 3.62 16.25
N SER A 140 8.95 3.76 15.01
CA SER A 140 8.23 4.43 13.93
C SER A 140 7.30 3.50 13.12
N ILE A 141 7.13 2.24 13.54
CA ILE A 141 6.36 1.25 12.75
C ILE A 141 4.95 1.73 12.44
N ASN A 142 4.28 2.41 13.38
CA ASN A 142 2.92 2.92 13.17
C ASN A 142 2.89 4.40 12.72
N SER A 143 4.02 5.04 12.42
CA SER A 143 4.10 6.46 12.07
C SER A 143 3.24 6.86 10.86
N ALA A 144 3.04 5.93 9.92
CA ALA A 144 2.12 6.10 8.79
C ALA A 144 0.66 6.36 9.23
N CYS A 145 0.30 5.94 10.44
CA CYS A 145 -1.02 6.14 11.02
C CYS A 145 -1.13 7.45 11.84
N GLU A 146 -0.01 8.11 12.09
CA GLU A 146 0.03 9.39 12.80
C GLU A 146 -0.15 10.55 11.82
N ILE A 147 -1.39 11.00 11.65
CA ILE A 147 -1.77 12.02 10.70
C ILE A 147 -2.27 13.23 11.49
N ASP A 148 -1.56 14.37 11.32
CA ASP A 148 -1.90 15.65 11.97
C ASP A 148 -2.05 15.54 13.50
N GLY A 149 -1.17 14.75 14.13
CA GLY A 149 -1.12 14.54 15.58
C GLY A 149 -2.19 13.60 16.15
N GLN A 150 -2.87 12.86 15.28
CA GLN A 150 -3.89 11.88 15.64
C GLN A 150 -3.55 10.51 15.07
N VAL A 151 -3.89 9.43 15.78
CA VAL A 151 -3.69 8.07 15.29
C VAL A 151 -4.91 7.63 14.48
N ARG A 152 -4.82 7.65 13.18
CA ARG A 152 -5.93 7.43 12.26
C ARG A 152 -6.09 6.00 11.78
N CYS A 153 -5.18 5.11 12.11
CA CYS A 153 -5.24 3.69 11.74
C CYS A 153 -4.38 2.81 12.64
N LEU A 154 -4.42 1.49 12.38
CA LEU A 154 -3.50 0.51 12.93
C LEU A 154 -2.77 -0.17 11.78
N ARG A 155 -1.45 -0.23 11.85
CA ARG A 155 -0.65 -0.91 10.84
C ARG A 155 -0.78 -2.43 10.95
N ASN A 156 -0.96 -3.12 9.82
CA ASN A 156 -1.10 -4.57 9.79
C ASN A 156 0.27 -5.26 9.78
N ASP A 157 1.12 -4.90 8.81
CA ASP A 157 2.44 -5.48 8.63
C ASP A 157 3.53 -4.41 8.74
N ALA A 158 4.63 -4.73 9.37
CA ALA A 158 5.89 -4.02 9.17
C ALA A 158 6.41 -4.40 7.78
N ALA A 159 6.62 -3.42 6.93
CA ALA A 159 6.97 -3.63 5.53
C ALA A 159 8.22 -2.86 5.09
N PRO A 160 9.29 -2.81 5.91
CA PRO A 160 10.52 -2.18 5.46
C PRO A 160 11.07 -2.93 4.26
N ASP A 161 11.75 -2.22 3.37
CA ASP A 161 12.49 -2.87 2.33
C ASP A 161 13.78 -3.44 2.92
N VAL A 162 14.09 -4.66 2.53
CA VAL A 162 15.35 -5.36 2.77
C VAL A 162 16.03 -5.60 1.42
N PHE A 163 17.23 -6.10 1.42
CA PHE A 163 17.87 -6.51 0.17
C PHE A 163 17.78 -8.02 -0.01
N TRP A 164 16.93 -8.43 -0.95
CA TRP A 164 16.73 -9.83 -1.33
C TRP A 164 17.74 -10.31 -2.36
N TYR A 165 18.22 -11.55 -2.22
CA TYR A 165 19.02 -12.20 -3.28
C TYR A 165 18.81 -13.71 -3.32
N ASN A 166 19.02 -14.30 -4.49
CA ASN A 166 18.99 -15.74 -4.69
C ASN A 166 20.36 -16.33 -4.28
N LYS A 167 20.45 -16.81 -3.04
CA LYS A 167 21.68 -17.34 -2.46
C LYS A 167 22.21 -18.53 -3.25
N ALA A 168 21.35 -19.40 -3.74
CA ALA A 168 21.78 -20.56 -4.53
C ALA A 168 22.46 -20.13 -5.84
N PHE A 169 21.93 -19.09 -6.51
CA PHE A 169 22.56 -18.51 -7.70
C PHE A 169 23.89 -17.83 -7.38
N PHE A 170 23.95 -17.07 -6.30
CA PHE A 170 25.15 -16.38 -5.86
C PHE A 170 26.27 -17.36 -5.51
N ASP A 171 25.97 -18.37 -4.68
CA ASP A 171 26.94 -19.42 -4.30
C ASP A 171 27.48 -20.19 -5.54
N ALA A 172 26.61 -20.49 -6.51
CA ALA A 172 27.01 -21.23 -7.72
C ALA A 172 27.92 -20.43 -8.65
N ASN A 173 27.85 -19.08 -8.60
CA ASN A 173 28.63 -18.23 -9.49
C ASN A 173 29.74 -17.44 -8.77
N GLY A 174 29.85 -17.58 -7.44
CA GLY A 174 30.87 -16.90 -6.63
C GLY A 174 30.63 -15.40 -6.45
N TYR A 175 29.36 -14.97 -6.46
CA TYR A 175 28.99 -13.60 -6.14
C TYR A 175 28.80 -13.42 -4.64
N GLU A 176 29.03 -12.21 -4.16
CA GLU A 176 28.72 -11.76 -2.80
C GLU A 176 27.57 -10.75 -2.83
N ALA A 177 26.74 -10.75 -1.79
CA ALA A 177 25.65 -9.79 -1.68
C ALA A 177 26.22 -8.37 -1.54
N PRO A 178 25.73 -7.37 -2.31
CA PRO A 178 26.19 -6.00 -2.21
C PRO A 178 25.77 -5.39 -0.86
N THR A 179 26.52 -4.42 -0.41
CA THR A 179 26.27 -3.64 0.80
C THR A 179 25.94 -2.18 0.50
N THR A 180 26.26 -1.74 -0.72
CA THR A 180 25.95 -0.39 -1.19
C THR A 180 25.12 -0.40 -2.48
N TRP A 181 24.44 0.70 -2.75
CA TRP A 181 23.67 0.88 -3.98
C TRP A 181 24.55 0.90 -5.22
N GLU A 182 25.77 1.40 -5.10
CA GLU A 182 26.77 1.41 -6.15
C GLU A 182 27.22 -0.02 -6.48
N GLU A 183 27.57 -0.82 -5.46
CA GLU A 183 27.91 -2.25 -5.64
C GLU A 183 26.75 -3.03 -6.26
N TYR A 184 25.51 -2.73 -5.84
CA TYR A 184 24.32 -3.34 -6.42
C TYR A 184 24.17 -3.03 -7.91
N GLY A 185 24.31 -1.76 -8.30
CA GLY A 185 24.24 -1.35 -9.70
C GLY A 185 25.29 -2.03 -10.56
N ASP A 186 26.55 -2.03 -10.12
CA ASP A 186 27.66 -2.63 -10.81
C ASP A 186 27.48 -4.16 -10.96
N LEU A 187 27.12 -4.85 -9.87
CA LEU A 187 26.87 -6.28 -9.87
C LEU A 187 25.67 -6.65 -10.74
N ALA A 188 24.61 -5.85 -10.72
CA ALA A 188 23.42 -6.08 -11.53
C ALA A 188 23.74 -6.07 -13.03
N ILE A 189 24.54 -5.10 -13.48
CA ILE A 189 24.99 -4.97 -14.87
C ILE A 189 25.93 -6.12 -15.25
N GLN A 190 26.84 -6.48 -14.34
CA GLN A 190 27.71 -7.63 -14.53
C GLN A 190 26.92 -8.92 -14.73
N ILE A 191 25.96 -9.21 -13.83
CA ILE A 191 25.12 -10.41 -13.91
C ILE A 191 24.27 -10.41 -15.19
N ALA A 192 23.65 -9.31 -15.56
CA ALA A 192 22.87 -9.23 -16.79
C ALA A 192 23.71 -9.52 -18.05
N LYS A 193 25.00 -9.15 -18.05
CA LYS A 193 25.94 -9.42 -19.13
C LYS A 193 26.40 -10.88 -19.14
N GLU A 194 26.71 -11.46 -17.98
CA GLU A 194 27.22 -12.83 -17.85
C GLU A 194 26.11 -13.88 -17.96
N HIS A 195 24.89 -13.52 -17.52
CA HIS A 195 23.71 -14.38 -17.48
C HIS A 195 22.50 -13.67 -18.15
N PRO A 196 22.47 -13.54 -19.47
CA PRO A 196 21.43 -12.83 -20.19
C PRO A 196 20.02 -13.36 -19.86
N GLY A 197 19.14 -12.46 -19.47
CA GLY A 197 17.78 -12.76 -19.04
C GLY A 197 17.60 -12.80 -17.53
N LYS A 198 18.65 -12.80 -16.74
CA LYS A 198 18.55 -12.56 -15.29
C LYS A 198 18.30 -11.09 -15.01
N ILE A 199 17.48 -10.81 -13.99
CA ILE A 199 17.11 -9.46 -13.57
C ILE A 199 17.46 -9.22 -12.10
N SER A 200 17.69 -7.98 -11.79
CA SER A 200 18.11 -7.52 -10.47
C SER A 200 17.17 -6.47 -9.87
N GLY A 201 15.92 -6.44 -10.27
CA GLY A 201 14.92 -5.56 -9.71
C GLY A 201 13.77 -5.21 -10.65
N PHE A 202 12.82 -4.45 -10.14
CA PHE A 202 11.59 -4.05 -10.82
C PHE A 202 11.34 -2.56 -10.67
N THR A 203 10.86 -1.91 -11.75
CA THR A 203 10.52 -0.48 -11.77
C THR A 203 9.09 -0.21 -12.25
N GLY A 204 8.32 -1.26 -12.62
CA GLY A 204 7.03 -1.14 -13.29
C GLY A 204 5.82 -1.02 -12.38
N ASP A 205 5.99 -0.93 -11.06
CA ASP A 205 4.88 -0.93 -10.10
C ASP A 205 4.87 0.31 -9.20
N ALA A 206 3.74 0.49 -8.50
CA ALA A 206 3.49 1.64 -7.64
C ALA A 206 4.39 1.73 -6.39
N TYR A 207 5.13 0.68 -6.06
CA TYR A 207 6.05 0.67 -4.92
C TYR A 207 7.51 1.00 -5.32
N ALA A 208 7.78 1.20 -6.59
CA ALA A 208 9.13 1.57 -7.02
C ALA A 208 9.66 2.88 -6.38
N PRO A 209 8.84 3.93 -6.14
CA PRO A 209 9.28 5.09 -5.35
C PRO A 209 9.77 4.72 -3.95
N ASP A 210 9.06 3.85 -3.24
CA ASP A 210 9.41 3.43 -1.89
C ASP A 210 10.77 2.71 -1.90
N ARG A 211 11.00 1.82 -2.86
CA ARG A 211 12.25 1.09 -3.02
C ARG A 211 13.45 1.97 -3.34
N TYR A 212 13.34 2.78 -4.36
CA TYR A 212 14.49 3.48 -4.92
C TYR A 212 14.63 4.91 -4.42
N LEU A 213 13.53 5.68 -4.36
CA LEU A 213 13.60 7.08 -3.97
C LEU A 213 13.74 7.23 -2.45
N TRP A 214 12.94 6.49 -1.67
CA TRP A 214 13.07 6.50 -0.22
C TRP A 214 14.36 5.84 0.23
N GLY A 215 14.76 4.72 -0.40
CA GLY A 215 16.07 4.11 -0.18
C GLY A 215 17.25 5.03 -0.51
N SER A 216 17.01 6.09 -1.28
CA SER A 216 17.99 7.15 -1.52
C SER A 216 17.79 8.36 -0.60
N GLY A 217 16.71 8.46 0.15
CA GLY A 217 16.34 9.64 0.92
C GLY A 217 15.98 10.85 0.04
N CYS A 218 15.46 10.61 -1.16
CA CYS A 218 15.04 11.62 -2.12
C CYS A 218 13.82 12.42 -1.63
N PRO A 219 13.87 13.75 -1.49
CA PRO A 219 12.79 14.57 -0.94
C PRO A 219 11.70 14.87 -1.99
N THR A 220 11.05 13.84 -2.54
CA THR A 220 9.94 14.01 -3.49
C THR A 220 8.64 14.47 -2.86
N ASN A 221 8.45 14.22 -1.55
CA ASN A 221 7.24 14.56 -0.81
C ASN A 221 7.59 14.90 0.65
N ASP A 222 8.35 15.95 0.88
CA ASP A 222 8.66 16.41 2.22
C ASP A 222 7.55 17.34 2.71
N ARG A 223 6.58 16.77 3.44
CA ARG A 223 5.42 17.49 3.98
C ARG A 223 5.84 18.31 5.18
N GLN A 224 5.93 19.62 5.00
CA GLN A 224 6.31 20.58 6.04
C GLN A 224 5.16 20.93 7.00
N SER A 225 3.91 20.82 6.54
CA SER A 225 2.70 21.05 7.31
C SER A 225 1.47 20.43 6.60
N GLU A 226 0.30 20.56 7.22
CA GLU A 226 -0.96 20.12 6.60
C GLU A 226 -1.22 20.70 5.20
N THR A 227 -0.65 21.87 4.90
CA THR A 227 -0.90 22.63 3.67
C THR A 227 0.34 22.96 2.87
N VAL A 228 1.54 22.54 3.30
CA VAL A 228 2.81 22.85 2.62
C VAL A 228 3.60 21.58 2.40
N VAL A 229 4.03 21.38 1.16
CA VAL A 229 4.92 20.30 0.76
C VAL A 229 6.12 20.84 0.00
N HIS A 230 7.32 20.34 0.33
CA HIS A 230 8.53 20.56 -0.43
C HIS A 230 8.74 19.39 -1.40
N ILE A 231 8.88 19.71 -2.70
CA ILE A 231 9.11 18.74 -3.76
C ILE A 231 10.36 19.19 -4.52
N ASP A 232 11.48 18.51 -4.28
CA ASP A 232 12.75 18.78 -4.97
C ASP A 232 13.25 17.53 -5.71
N THR A 233 12.86 17.40 -6.95
CA THR A 233 13.31 16.31 -7.83
C THR A 233 14.73 16.53 -8.38
N ALA A 234 15.33 17.71 -8.17
CA ALA A 234 16.70 18.03 -8.55
C ALA A 234 17.72 17.77 -7.44
N ASP A 235 17.26 17.39 -6.23
CA ASP A 235 18.16 17.03 -5.13
C ASP A 235 19.11 15.88 -5.55
N ALA A 236 20.34 15.94 -5.05
CA ALA A 236 21.37 14.93 -5.38
C ALA A 236 20.97 13.50 -4.99
N LYS A 237 20.16 13.35 -3.92
CA LYS A 237 19.63 12.05 -3.51
C LYS A 237 18.59 11.50 -4.48
N CYS A 238 17.85 12.37 -5.15
CA CYS A 238 16.91 11.96 -6.19
C CYS A 238 17.66 11.58 -7.47
N THR A 239 18.58 12.43 -7.92
CA THR A 239 19.32 12.19 -9.17
C THR A 239 20.15 10.93 -9.10
N ARG A 240 20.83 10.63 -7.97
CA ARG A 240 21.60 9.38 -7.82
C ARG A 240 20.74 8.12 -7.99
N ALA A 241 19.50 8.13 -7.47
CA ALA A 241 18.58 6.99 -7.61
C ALA A 241 18.10 6.82 -9.06
N VAL A 242 17.80 7.93 -9.73
CA VAL A 242 17.35 7.94 -11.14
C VAL A 242 18.48 7.53 -12.08
N ASP A 243 19.70 8.02 -11.85
CA ASP A 243 20.90 7.64 -12.60
C ASP A 243 21.20 6.14 -12.45
N LEU A 244 21.04 5.60 -11.24
CA LEU A 244 21.19 4.15 -10.98
C LEU A 244 20.15 3.36 -11.78
N ILE A 245 18.88 3.73 -11.71
CA ILE A 245 17.80 3.08 -12.48
C ILE A 245 18.10 3.15 -13.98
N GLY A 246 18.49 4.32 -14.50
CA GLY A 246 18.83 4.52 -15.91
C GLY A 246 19.97 3.60 -16.36
N THR A 247 21.06 3.59 -15.61
CA THR A 247 22.25 2.76 -15.90
C THR A 247 21.91 1.27 -15.88
N MET A 248 21.13 0.82 -14.90
CA MET A 248 20.71 -0.58 -14.78
C MET A 248 19.72 -0.99 -15.90
N LEU A 249 18.84 -0.10 -16.35
CA LEU A 249 17.96 -0.34 -17.50
C LEU A 249 18.74 -0.46 -18.81
N GLU A 250 19.69 0.43 -19.05
CA GLU A 250 20.61 0.35 -20.19
C GLU A 250 21.40 -0.96 -20.20
N GLY A 251 21.85 -1.39 -19.00
CA GLY A 251 22.51 -2.67 -18.75
C GLY A 251 21.59 -3.89 -18.86
N LYS A 252 20.26 -3.69 -19.04
CA LYS A 252 19.24 -4.75 -19.07
C LYS A 252 19.15 -5.54 -17.76
N ALA A 253 19.48 -4.92 -16.66
CA ALA A 253 19.49 -5.51 -15.34
C ALA A 253 18.14 -5.36 -14.61
N LEU A 254 17.30 -4.41 -15.00
CA LEU A 254 15.98 -4.18 -14.41
C LEU A 254 14.84 -4.63 -15.32
N SER A 255 13.75 -5.04 -14.71
CA SER A 255 12.46 -5.29 -15.36
C SER A 255 11.54 -4.08 -15.23
N THR A 256 10.87 -3.72 -16.32
CA THR A 256 9.79 -2.72 -16.33
C THR A 256 8.39 -3.32 -16.11
N VAL A 257 8.30 -4.62 -15.82
CA VAL A 257 7.07 -5.30 -15.41
C VAL A 257 6.78 -4.96 -13.96
N GLY A 258 5.53 -4.70 -13.61
CA GLY A 258 5.13 -4.51 -12.21
C GLY A 258 5.05 -5.86 -11.48
N ILE A 259 5.36 -5.86 -10.18
CA ILE A 259 5.40 -7.11 -9.37
C ILE A 259 4.05 -7.83 -9.24
N PHE A 260 2.95 -7.15 -9.54
CA PHE A 260 1.58 -7.70 -9.56
C PHE A 260 1.01 -7.91 -10.96
N ASP A 261 1.78 -7.60 -12.00
CA ASP A 261 1.33 -7.80 -13.37
C ASP A 261 1.13 -9.30 -13.68
N PRO A 262 0.27 -9.64 -14.66
CA PRO A 262 0.05 -11.04 -15.06
C PRO A 262 1.32 -11.81 -15.42
N ASP A 263 2.33 -11.13 -15.97
CA ASP A 263 3.61 -11.72 -16.34
C ASP A 263 4.65 -11.74 -15.21
N ALA A 264 4.37 -11.09 -14.06
CA ALA A 264 5.31 -10.96 -12.95
C ALA A 264 5.83 -12.32 -12.43
N ALA A 265 4.95 -13.32 -12.30
CA ALA A 265 5.34 -14.64 -11.83
C ALA A 265 6.30 -15.38 -12.80
N LYS A 266 6.29 -15.03 -14.08
CA LYS A 266 7.25 -15.56 -15.06
C LYS A 266 8.59 -14.84 -14.95
N VAL A 267 8.55 -13.52 -14.93
CA VAL A 267 9.74 -12.66 -14.84
C VAL A 267 10.44 -12.84 -13.50
N GLY A 268 9.68 -12.95 -12.39
CA GLY A 268 10.19 -13.14 -11.04
C GLY A 268 11.04 -14.40 -10.84
N LYS A 269 10.89 -15.44 -11.67
CA LYS A 269 11.75 -16.62 -11.65
C LYS A 269 13.18 -16.33 -12.15
N ASP A 270 13.36 -15.25 -12.85
CA ASP A 270 14.67 -14.80 -13.32
C ASP A 270 15.30 -13.75 -12.39
N LEU A 271 14.61 -13.40 -11.30
CA LEU A 271 15.12 -12.49 -10.28
C LEU A 271 16.29 -13.12 -9.53
N VAL A 272 17.41 -12.40 -9.47
CA VAL A 272 18.60 -12.85 -8.74
C VAL A 272 18.90 -11.99 -7.52
N MET A 273 18.50 -10.73 -7.53
CA MET A 273 18.55 -9.82 -6.37
C MET A 273 17.61 -8.62 -6.60
N SER A 274 17.19 -7.99 -5.52
CA SER A 274 16.37 -6.75 -5.57
C SER A 274 16.22 -6.14 -4.18
N PRO A 275 16.22 -4.81 -4.02
CA PRO A 275 15.54 -4.22 -2.88
C PRO A 275 14.06 -4.56 -2.97
N GLY A 276 13.39 -4.70 -1.82
CA GLY A 276 11.96 -4.98 -1.78
C GLY A 276 11.48 -5.33 -0.38
N ALA A 277 10.18 -5.18 -0.15
CA ALA A 277 9.59 -5.30 1.17
C ALA A 277 9.77 -6.68 1.81
N ALA A 278 9.78 -6.70 3.13
CA ALA A 278 9.84 -7.92 3.94
C ALA A 278 8.77 -8.95 3.54
N TRP A 279 7.55 -8.51 3.16
CA TRP A 279 6.47 -9.42 2.75
C TRP A 279 6.69 -10.12 1.40
N TRP A 280 7.66 -9.68 0.57
CA TRP A 280 7.99 -10.37 -0.69
C TRP A 280 8.35 -11.83 -0.47
N GLY A 281 9.03 -12.14 0.64
CA GLY A 281 9.52 -13.47 0.94
C GLY A 281 8.46 -14.55 0.89
N ASP A 282 7.39 -14.39 1.68
CA ASP A 282 6.32 -15.40 1.70
C ASP A 282 5.28 -15.13 0.61
N TYR A 283 4.83 -13.89 0.43
CA TYR A 283 3.74 -13.60 -0.49
C TYR A 283 4.14 -13.71 -1.96
N LEU A 284 5.23 -13.05 -2.38
CA LEU A 284 5.67 -13.09 -3.78
C LEU A 284 6.46 -14.36 -4.08
N PHE A 285 7.57 -14.59 -3.38
CA PHE A 285 8.49 -15.67 -3.75
C PHE A 285 7.88 -17.05 -3.50
N ASN A 286 7.31 -17.29 -2.32
CA ASN A 286 6.76 -18.58 -1.95
C ASN A 286 5.38 -18.80 -2.57
N GLN A 287 4.42 -17.92 -2.30
CA GLN A 287 3.01 -18.18 -2.63
C GLN A 287 2.65 -17.81 -4.06
N THR A 288 3.21 -16.74 -4.64
CA THR A 288 2.82 -16.22 -5.95
C THR A 288 3.74 -16.73 -7.06
N TRP A 289 5.04 -16.48 -6.96
CA TRP A 289 6.00 -16.82 -8.01
C TRP A 289 6.49 -18.26 -7.94
N LYS A 290 6.29 -18.95 -6.79
CA LYS A 290 6.70 -20.35 -6.58
C LYS A 290 8.20 -20.56 -6.78
N ILE A 291 9.02 -19.65 -6.26
CA ILE A 291 10.46 -19.83 -6.19
C ILE A 291 10.74 -20.99 -5.22
N PRO A 292 11.63 -21.95 -5.56
CA PRO A 292 11.90 -23.08 -4.69
C PRO A 292 12.43 -22.67 -3.30
N ALA A 293 12.06 -23.42 -2.28
CA ALA A 293 12.61 -23.24 -0.94
C ALA A 293 14.14 -23.43 -0.93
N GLY A 294 14.83 -22.63 -0.12
CA GLY A 294 16.28 -22.65 0.01
C GLY A 294 17.02 -21.83 -1.06
N GLU A 295 16.30 -21.08 -1.90
CA GLU A 295 16.96 -20.24 -2.90
C GLU A 295 17.11 -18.78 -2.45
N MET A 296 16.04 -18.17 -1.89
CA MET A 296 16.04 -16.75 -1.52
C MET A 296 16.46 -16.54 -0.08
N THR A 297 17.13 -15.43 0.17
CA THR A 297 17.44 -14.90 1.49
C THR A 297 17.46 -13.38 1.43
N ALA A 298 17.45 -12.71 2.60
CA ALA A 298 17.60 -11.26 2.68
C ALA A 298 18.77 -10.87 3.58
N VAL A 299 19.31 -9.69 3.30
CA VAL A 299 20.23 -8.95 4.16
C VAL A 299 19.67 -7.57 4.45
N GLU A 300 20.32 -6.81 5.32
CA GLU A 300 19.95 -5.43 5.62
C GLU A 300 19.83 -4.58 4.35
N PRO A 301 19.08 -3.47 4.40
CA PRO A 301 19.02 -2.50 3.30
C PRO A 301 20.41 -2.00 2.90
N LEU A 302 20.52 -1.52 1.66
CA LEU A 302 21.78 -0.99 1.14
C LEU A 302 22.01 0.45 1.62
N ALA A 303 23.27 0.77 1.97
CA ALA A 303 23.70 2.15 2.16
C ALA A 303 24.18 2.76 0.85
N TRP A 304 24.24 4.08 0.73
CA TRP A 304 24.99 4.75 -0.34
C TRP A 304 26.45 4.94 0.07
N ASP A 305 27.35 4.94 -0.88
CA ASP A 305 28.77 5.13 -0.62
C ASP A 305 29.02 6.42 0.18
N GLY A 306 29.73 6.26 1.31
CA GLY A 306 30.01 7.37 2.23
C GLY A 306 28.93 7.66 3.27
N GLU A 307 27.80 7.01 3.25
CA GLU A 307 26.80 7.04 4.31
C GLU A 307 27.11 5.95 5.36
N SER A 308 26.90 6.29 6.64
CA SER A 308 27.23 5.38 7.76
C SER A 308 26.15 4.34 8.03
N GLU A 309 24.93 4.61 7.60
CA GLU A 309 23.74 3.78 7.82
C GLU A 309 22.90 3.77 6.55
N PRO A 310 22.21 2.67 6.26
CA PRO A 310 21.27 2.62 5.15
C PRO A 310 20.03 3.49 5.41
N SER A 311 19.38 3.84 4.32
CA SER A 311 18.00 4.34 4.34
C SER A 311 17.12 3.36 3.58
N THR A 312 15.89 3.17 4.01
CA THR A 312 14.99 2.26 3.32
C THR A 312 13.56 2.78 3.26
N GLY A 313 12.81 2.29 2.29
CA GLY A 313 11.39 2.52 2.16
C GLY A 313 10.55 1.59 3.02
N ASN A 314 9.25 1.74 2.88
CA ASN A 314 8.25 0.97 3.59
C ASN A 314 7.08 0.67 2.66
N GLU A 315 7.24 -0.39 1.85
CA GLU A 315 6.30 -0.75 0.78
C GLU A 315 4.98 -1.30 1.34
N GLY A 316 3.96 -0.47 1.46
CA GLY A 316 2.64 -0.92 1.88
C GLY A 316 2.58 -1.35 3.34
N GLY A 317 2.43 -2.65 3.61
CA GLY A 317 2.18 -3.22 4.94
C GLY A 317 0.72 -3.14 5.36
N GLY A 318 -0.05 -2.31 4.67
CA GLY A 318 -1.50 -2.14 4.86
C GLY A 318 -1.91 -1.58 6.22
N LEU A 319 -3.05 -0.95 6.24
CA LEU A 319 -3.51 -0.19 7.38
C LEU A 319 -5.01 -0.41 7.60
N TRP A 320 -5.40 -0.59 8.85
CA TRP A 320 -6.79 -0.76 9.24
C TRP A 320 -7.36 0.58 9.72
N GLY A 321 -8.26 1.16 8.94
CA GLY A 321 -9.00 2.36 9.31
C GLY A 321 -10.37 2.03 9.90
N VAL A 322 -10.80 2.80 10.89
CA VAL A 322 -12.13 2.74 11.52
C VAL A 322 -12.90 4.00 11.13
N SER A 323 -14.16 3.85 10.83
CA SER A 323 -15.04 4.96 10.43
C SER A 323 -15.29 5.96 11.55
N ASN A 324 -15.19 7.25 11.24
CA ASN A 324 -15.61 8.34 12.10
C ASN A 324 -17.15 8.55 12.10
N HIS A 325 -17.87 7.89 11.17
CA HIS A 325 -19.32 8.06 10.97
C HIS A 325 -20.20 7.12 11.81
N ILE A 326 -19.61 6.34 12.73
CA ILE A 326 -20.33 5.37 13.56
C ILE A 326 -20.23 5.70 15.05
N THR A 327 -21.17 5.17 15.84
CA THR A 327 -21.24 5.40 17.29
C THR A 327 -21.81 4.18 18.03
N GLY A 328 -21.95 4.26 19.35
CA GLY A 328 -22.63 3.27 20.17
C GLY A 328 -22.08 1.85 20.04
N LYS A 329 -22.98 0.86 19.94
CA LYS A 329 -22.61 -0.55 19.87
C LYS A 329 -21.91 -0.93 18.57
N GLN A 330 -22.22 -0.24 17.48
CA GLN A 330 -21.54 -0.43 16.20
C GLN A 330 -20.06 -0.05 16.30
N LEU A 331 -19.76 1.11 16.91
CA LEU A 331 -18.38 1.54 17.13
C LEU A 331 -17.64 0.57 18.08
N GLU A 332 -18.24 0.15 19.19
CA GLU A 332 -17.63 -0.80 20.13
C GLU A 332 -17.21 -2.11 19.42
N ASN A 333 -18.08 -2.66 18.57
CA ASN A 333 -17.79 -3.90 17.84
C ASN A 333 -16.77 -3.68 16.74
N THR A 334 -16.73 -2.51 16.12
CA THR A 334 -15.73 -2.15 15.09
C THR A 334 -14.34 -1.98 15.72
N LEU A 335 -14.24 -1.32 16.89
CA LEU A 335 -12.99 -1.22 17.63
C LEU A 335 -12.47 -2.60 18.05
N LYS A 336 -13.36 -3.50 18.49
CA LYS A 336 -12.99 -4.89 18.76
C LYS A 336 -12.48 -5.64 17.53
N PHE A 337 -13.05 -5.36 16.34
CA PHE A 337 -12.51 -5.89 15.09
C PHE A 337 -11.12 -5.32 14.79
N ALA A 338 -10.93 -4.01 14.95
CA ALA A 338 -9.65 -3.36 14.72
C ALA A 338 -8.56 -3.88 15.67
N GLU A 339 -8.86 -4.02 16.96
CA GLU A 339 -7.97 -4.66 17.93
C GLU A 339 -7.61 -6.09 17.51
N PHE A 340 -8.60 -6.92 17.17
CA PHE A 340 -8.38 -8.30 16.76
C PHE A 340 -7.44 -8.41 15.56
N VAL A 341 -7.69 -7.64 14.49
CA VAL A 341 -6.86 -7.73 13.29
C VAL A 341 -5.47 -7.15 13.49
N ALA A 342 -5.28 -6.27 14.46
CA ALA A 342 -3.97 -5.73 14.81
C ALA A 342 -3.15 -6.67 15.71
N THR A 343 -3.80 -7.40 16.63
CA THR A 343 -3.10 -8.03 17.77
C THR A 343 -3.27 -9.54 17.88
N ASP A 344 -4.36 -10.11 17.31
CA ASP A 344 -4.69 -11.52 17.58
C ASP A 344 -3.75 -12.49 16.86
N PRO A 345 -3.11 -13.44 17.59
CA PRO A 345 -2.17 -14.39 16.99
C PRO A 345 -2.80 -15.27 15.90
N LYS A 346 -4.13 -15.50 15.94
CA LYS A 346 -4.79 -16.28 14.89
C LYS A 346 -4.66 -15.64 13.51
N TRP A 347 -4.76 -14.31 13.46
CA TRP A 347 -4.51 -13.58 12.23
C TRP A 347 -3.03 -13.29 12.05
N GLN A 348 -2.42 -12.58 12.98
CA GLN A 348 -1.08 -12.02 12.82
C GLN A 348 0.02 -13.09 12.72
N VAL A 349 -0.13 -14.20 13.44
CA VAL A 349 0.88 -15.29 13.45
C VAL A 349 0.48 -16.42 12.51
N GLU A 350 -0.77 -16.93 12.60
CA GLU A 350 -1.11 -18.16 11.92
C GLU A 350 -1.52 -17.98 10.45
N LEU A 351 -2.18 -16.89 10.11
CA LEU A 351 -2.81 -16.69 8.80
C LEU A 351 -2.12 -15.59 7.97
N SER A 352 -1.54 -14.57 8.61
CA SER A 352 -0.82 -13.51 7.93
C SER A 352 0.52 -14.01 7.36
N THR A 353 0.93 -13.40 6.25
CA THR A 353 2.21 -13.68 5.54
C THR A 353 3.26 -12.62 5.77
N GLY A 354 2.85 -11.41 6.16
CA GLY A 354 3.76 -10.30 6.46
C GLY A 354 4.34 -10.37 7.87
N LEU A 355 5.46 -9.69 8.10
CA LEU A 355 5.98 -9.44 9.45
C LEU A 355 4.95 -8.58 10.20
N PRO A 356 4.38 -9.04 11.34
CA PRO A 356 3.42 -8.24 12.08
C PRO A 356 4.00 -6.89 12.48
N ALA A 357 3.22 -5.82 12.35
CA ALA A 357 3.63 -4.52 12.87
C ALA A 357 3.51 -4.45 14.41
N TYR A 358 2.61 -5.24 14.99
CA TYR A 358 2.39 -5.33 16.43
C TYR A 358 3.50 -6.14 17.10
N GLY A 359 4.40 -5.48 17.84
CA GLY A 359 5.60 -6.07 18.44
C GLY A 359 5.39 -7.35 19.26
N PRO A 360 4.40 -7.42 20.17
CA PRO A 360 4.20 -8.58 21.04
C PRO A 360 3.98 -9.92 20.35
N VAL A 361 3.64 -9.95 19.05
CA VAL A 361 3.44 -11.21 18.29
C VAL A 361 4.56 -11.54 17.32
N GLN A 362 5.55 -10.65 17.14
CA GLN A 362 6.62 -10.82 16.15
C GLN A 362 7.47 -12.07 16.40
N ASP A 363 7.84 -12.35 17.65
CA ASP A 363 8.64 -13.53 17.97
C ASP A 363 7.91 -14.84 17.65
N ALA A 364 6.63 -14.92 17.97
CA ALA A 364 5.81 -16.09 17.64
C ALA A 364 5.64 -16.27 16.13
N TRP A 365 5.53 -15.15 15.38
CA TRP A 365 5.52 -15.18 13.92
C TRP A 365 6.86 -15.68 13.36
N ALA A 366 7.98 -15.14 13.83
CA ALA A 366 9.31 -15.54 13.40
C ALA A 366 9.57 -17.04 13.68
N GLU A 367 9.17 -17.56 14.85
CA GLU A 367 9.26 -18.98 15.16
C GLU A 367 8.43 -19.86 14.20
N LYS A 368 7.25 -19.40 13.79
CA LYS A 368 6.42 -20.12 12.81
C LYS A 368 7.10 -20.14 11.45
N GLN A 369 7.62 -19.00 10.99
CA GLN A 369 8.28 -18.89 9.70
C GLN A 369 9.58 -19.71 9.67
N ALA A 370 10.35 -19.72 10.75
CA ALA A 370 11.54 -20.56 10.86
C ALA A 370 11.22 -22.07 10.72
N LYS A 371 10.06 -22.52 11.24
CA LYS A 371 9.60 -23.91 11.07
C LYS A 371 9.20 -24.24 9.64
N ALA A 372 8.74 -23.27 8.86
CA ALA A 372 8.44 -23.44 7.44
C ALA A 372 9.71 -23.66 6.60
N ASN A 373 10.86 -23.19 7.07
CA ASN A 373 12.18 -23.36 6.48
C ASN A 373 12.22 -23.03 4.98
N TYR A 374 11.64 -21.90 4.61
CA TYR A 374 11.53 -21.52 3.21
C TYR A 374 12.79 -20.82 2.69
N PHE A 375 13.37 -19.91 3.49
CA PHE A 375 14.55 -19.15 3.08
C PHE A 375 15.83 -19.98 3.13
N ALA A 376 16.82 -19.58 2.35
CA ALA A 376 18.15 -20.20 2.37
C ALA A 376 18.84 -20.04 3.74
N ASP A 377 18.59 -18.91 4.40
CA ASP A 377 18.97 -18.62 5.78
C ASP A 377 17.81 -17.90 6.48
N ASN A 378 17.04 -18.65 7.25
CA ASN A 378 15.86 -18.08 7.92
C ASN A 378 16.24 -17.10 9.03
N GLU A 379 17.28 -17.41 9.82
CA GLU A 379 17.69 -16.55 10.96
C GLU A 379 18.18 -15.20 10.43
N ALA A 380 19.12 -15.19 9.48
CA ALA A 380 19.63 -13.95 8.88
C ALA A 380 18.52 -13.14 8.18
N THR A 381 17.61 -13.82 7.48
CA THR A 381 16.49 -13.14 6.80
C THR A 381 15.57 -12.41 7.79
N PHE A 382 15.18 -13.06 8.90
CA PHE A 382 14.28 -12.43 9.88
C PHE A 382 14.97 -11.33 10.67
N GLU A 383 16.24 -11.48 11.01
CA GLU A 383 17.03 -10.43 11.65
C GLU A 383 17.16 -9.20 10.73
N ALA A 384 17.42 -9.41 9.43
CA ALA A 384 17.46 -8.33 8.45
C ALA A 384 16.11 -7.59 8.35
N MET A 385 14.99 -8.33 8.33
CA MET A 385 13.65 -7.73 8.30
C MET A 385 13.36 -6.89 9.55
N LYS A 386 13.70 -7.40 10.75
CA LYS A 386 13.50 -6.66 11.99
C LYS A 386 14.34 -5.39 12.01
N LYS A 387 15.63 -5.51 11.70
CA LYS A 387 16.57 -4.40 11.73
C LYS A 387 16.27 -3.33 10.68
N ALA A 388 15.72 -3.71 9.52
CA ALA A 388 15.33 -2.77 8.49
C ALA A 388 14.29 -1.74 8.94
N ASN A 389 13.46 -2.05 9.97
CA ASN A 389 12.54 -1.07 10.53
C ASN A 389 13.26 0.16 11.13
N ASP A 390 14.49 -0.01 11.65
CA ASP A 390 15.27 1.08 12.23
C ASP A 390 15.77 2.07 11.16
N TYR A 391 15.79 1.66 9.90
CA TYR A 391 16.29 2.40 8.75
C TYR A 391 15.18 2.98 7.86
N VAL A 392 13.92 2.75 8.18
CA VAL A 392 12.80 3.37 7.45
C VAL A 392 12.90 4.88 7.60
N VAL A 393 12.90 5.58 6.47
CA VAL A 393 13.08 7.03 6.45
C VAL A 393 11.88 7.71 7.08
N ASP A 394 12.09 8.38 8.21
CA ASP A 394 11.12 9.29 8.80
C ASP A 394 11.00 10.57 7.96
N GLY A 395 9.79 11.08 7.79
CA GLY A 395 9.57 12.37 7.14
C GLY A 395 9.11 12.30 5.68
N HIS A 396 9.04 11.12 5.06
CA HIS A 396 8.22 10.96 3.87
C HIS A 396 6.76 10.90 4.31
N ALA A 397 6.23 12.06 4.65
CA ALA A 397 4.85 12.20 5.05
C ALA A 397 3.95 11.75 3.92
N TYR A 398 2.98 10.95 4.28
CA TYR A 398 2.03 10.43 3.32
C TYR A 398 1.11 11.54 2.84
N MET A 399 0.91 11.59 1.53
CA MET A 399 0.26 12.70 0.85
C MET A 399 -1.23 12.44 0.66
N LEU A 400 -1.98 13.49 0.44
CA LEU A 400 -3.40 13.39 0.04
C LEU A 400 -3.57 12.89 -1.42
N TYR A 401 -2.48 12.60 -2.12
CA TYR A 401 -2.44 11.96 -3.43
C TYR A 401 -1.49 10.77 -3.39
N ASN A 402 -1.66 9.82 -4.30
CA ASN A 402 -0.89 8.58 -4.31
C ASN A 402 0.36 8.70 -5.20
N THR A 403 1.54 8.74 -4.57
CA THR A 403 2.84 8.85 -5.23
C THR A 403 3.13 7.67 -6.16
N GLY A 404 2.76 6.46 -5.73
CA GLY A 404 2.91 5.25 -6.54
C GLY A 404 2.03 5.26 -7.80
N ALA A 405 0.83 5.84 -7.72
CA ALA A 405 -0.02 6.02 -8.89
C ALA A 405 0.60 7.01 -9.88
N VAL A 406 1.16 8.13 -9.39
CA VAL A 406 1.90 9.09 -10.23
C VAL A 406 3.08 8.41 -10.91
N TRP A 407 3.86 7.60 -10.17
CA TRP A 407 4.95 6.81 -10.75
C TRP A 407 4.46 5.88 -11.87
N THR A 408 3.39 5.16 -11.62
CA THR A 408 2.84 4.20 -12.58
C THR A 408 2.37 4.88 -13.86
N GLU A 409 1.74 6.04 -13.76
CA GLU A 409 1.22 6.82 -14.89
C GLU A 409 2.32 7.55 -15.68
N THR A 410 3.47 7.82 -15.08
CA THR A 410 4.58 8.57 -15.68
C THR A 410 5.81 7.70 -15.93
N MET A 411 6.63 7.45 -14.89
CA MET A 411 7.88 6.71 -14.99
C MET A 411 7.68 5.30 -15.53
N ALA A 412 6.85 4.48 -14.87
CA ALA A 412 6.68 3.08 -15.26
C ALA A 412 6.14 2.95 -16.69
N ALA A 413 5.14 3.75 -17.07
CA ALA A 413 4.58 3.76 -18.42
C ALA A 413 5.61 4.17 -19.50
N ALA A 414 6.43 5.18 -19.22
CA ALA A 414 7.49 5.61 -20.12
C ALA A 414 8.57 4.54 -20.27
N LEU A 415 9.07 3.99 -19.16
CA LEU A 415 10.13 2.96 -19.15
C LEU A 415 9.67 1.67 -19.84
N ALA A 416 8.44 1.23 -19.64
CA ALA A 416 7.86 0.07 -20.32
C ALA A 416 7.80 0.23 -21.85
N SER A 417 7.66 1.46 -22.34
CA SER A 417 7.67 1.78 -23.78
C SER A 417 9.06 2.07 -24.35
N GLY A 418 10.12 1.96 -23.55
CA GLY A 418 11.50 2.28 -23.93
C GLY A 418 11.76 3.78 -24.02
N GLY A 419 11.04 4.57 -23.25
CA GLY A 419 11.21 6.02 -23.14
C GLY A 419 12.51 6.41 -22.42
N ASP A 420 12.87 7.67 -22.58
CA ASP A 420 14.03 8.27 -21.93
C ASP A 420 13.77 8.48 -20.43
N VAL A 421 14.74 8.08 -19.59
CA VAL A 421 14.60 8.10 -18.11
C VAL A 421 14.50 9.52 -17.58
N ASP A 422 15.32 10.45 -18.10
CA ASP A 422 15.35 11.84 -17.62
C ASP A 422 14.05 12.58 -17.99
N GLN A 423 13.52 12.29 -19.19
CA GLN A 423 12.23 12.84 -19.59
C GLN A 423 11.08 12.27 -18.74
N ALA A 424 11.12 10.98 -18.46
CA ALA A 424 10.13 10.34 -17.59
C ALA A 424 10.19 10.89 -16.16
N TRP A 425 11.39 11.12 -15.64
CA TRP A 425 11.62 11.73 -14.33
C TRP A 425 11.09 13.16 -14.25
N THR A 426 11.36 13.97 -15.28
CA THR A 426 10.78 15.32 -15.38
C THR A 426 9.25 15.27 -15.34
N SER A 427 8.65 14.36 -16.12
CA SER A 427 7.19 14.18 -16.14
C SER A 427 6.62 13.75 -14.80
N PHE A 428 7.34 12.89 -14.07
CA PHE A 428 6.96 12.47 -12.72
C PHE A 428 6.95 13.66 -11.75
N GLY A 429 8.01 14.48 -11.74
CA GLY A 429 8.08 15.68 -10.91
C GLY A 429 6.99 16.71 -11.21
N ASP A 430 6.74 16.97 -12.50
CA ASP A 430 5.68 17.89 -12.93
C ASP A 430 4.29 17.40 -12.46
N GLU A 431 4.03 16.09 -12.54
CA GLU A 431 2.76 15.51 -12.10
C GLU A 431 2.63 15.51 -10.58
N LEU A 432 3.71 15.24 -9.80
CA LEU A 432 3.70 15.40 -8.34
C LEU A 432 3.27 16.81 -7.93
N VAL A 433 3.89 17.83 -8.54
CA VAL A 433 3.54 19.23 -8.30
C VAL A 433 2.09 19.55 -8.70
N SER A 434 1.62 18.96 -9.78
CA SER A 434 0.23 19.10 -10.25
C SER A 434 -0.76 18.51 -9.26
N GLN A 435 -0.52 17.28 -8.79
CA GLN A 435 -1.36 16.59 -7.81
C GLN A 435 -1.36 17.31 -6.46
N ALA A 436 -0.18 17.73 -5.97
CA ALA A 436 -0.06 18.48 -4.73
C ALA A 436 -0.91 19.75 -4.74
N LYS A 437 -0.83 20.54 -5.82
CA LYS A 437 -1.65 21.75 -5.98
C LYS A 437 -3.13 21.45 -6.08
N ALA A 438 -3.51 20.37 -6.78
CA ALA A 438 -4.91 19.95 -6.90
C ALA A 438 -5.52 19.54 -5.54
N MET A 439 -4.69 19.01 -4.63
CA MET A 439 -5.09 18.65 -3.26
C MET A 439 -4.99 19.83 -2.27
N GLY A 440 -4.64 21.01 -2.73
CA GLY A 440 -4.62 22.23 -1.92
C GLY A 440 -3.29 22.53 -1.23
N TYR A 441 -2.23 21.79 -1.54
CA TYR A 441 -0.91 22.11 -1.01
C TYR A 441 -0.30 23.35 -1.66
N THR A 442 0.41 24.12 -0.86
CA THR A 442 1.44 25.06 -1.34
C THR A 442 2.70 24.23 -1.59
N VAL A 443 3.25 24.30 -2.79
CA VAL A 443 4.49 23.58 -3.17
C VAL A 443 5.65 24.54 -3.09
N GLU A 444 6.70 24.17 -2.33
CA GLU A 444 7.95 24.91 -2.15
C GLU A 444 9.14 24.16 -2.78
#